data_fdae5a0deb0d124e4d7139e80b05f47d
#
_entry.id   fdae5a0deb0d124e4d7139e80b05f47d
#
_cell.length_a   1.000
_cell.length_b   1.000
_cell.length_c   1.000
_cell.angle_alpha   90.00
_cell.angle_beta   90.00
_cell.angle_gamma   90.00
#
_symmetry.space_group_name_H-M   'P 1'
#
loop_
_entity.id
_entity.type
_entity.pdbx_description
1 polymer ?
#
loop_
_entity_poly.entity_id
_entity_poly.type
_entity_poly.pdbx_seq_one_letter_code
_entity_poly.pdbx_strand_id
1 'polypeptide(L)'
;EMKDFQKRKAARYAEVAEKSERFHYCGAYLDGEIAGVCYAFSTNGVLCIDDVVIREKFRCKYTATTMMAELTERFGETVYLHADASDTPKDMYKRMGFKIVDIVYEYFRRIK
;
A
#
# COMPACT_ATOMS: atom_id res chain seq x y z
N GLU A 1 19.59 2.25 10.58
CA GLU A 1 19.72 1.23 9.54
C GLU A 1 18.42 1.02 8.77
N MET A 2 17.42 0.44 9.42
CA MET A 2 16.08 0.31 8.82
C MET A 2 15.46 1.67 8.53
N LYS A 3 15.67 2.63 9.42
CA LYS A 3 15.16 3.98 9.25
C LYS A 3 15.77 4.67 8.02
N ASP A 4 17.08 4.47 7.78
CA ASP A 4 17.75 5.03 6.60
C ASP A 4 17.26 4.37 5.31
N PHE A 5 17.03 3.05 5.36
CA PHE A 5 16.45 2.33 4.24
C PHE A 5 15.05 2.88 3.89
N GLN A 6 14.21 3.09 4.91
CA GLN A 6 12.87 3.63 4.69
C GLN A 6 12.90 5.04 4.10
N LYS A 7 13.84 5.87 4.55
CA LYS A 7 14.02 7.22 3.99
C LYS A 7 14.42 7.18 2.52
N ARG A 8 15.37 6.31 2.17
CA ARG A 8 15.81 6.17 0.77
C ARG A 8 14.68 5.64 -0.10
N LYS A 9 13.92 4.68 0.40
CA LYS A 9 12.78 4.12 -0.29
C LYS A 9 11.71 5.18 -0.56
N ALA A 10 11.37 5.97 0.46
CA ALA A 10 10.38 7.04 0.32
C ALA A 10 10.82 8.09 -0.71
N ALA A 11 12.08 8.49 -0.68
CA ALA A 11 12.64 9.44 -1.63
C ALA A 11 12.58 8.90 -3.07
N ARG A 12 12.92 7.63 -3.25
CA ARG A 12 12.86 6.99 -4.57
C ARG A 12 11.43 6.89 -5.08
N TYR A 13 10.51 6.53 -4.22
CA TYR A 13 9.10 6.43 -4.59
C TYR A 13 8.52 7.79 -4.98
N ALA A 14 8.88 8.85 -4.26
CA ALA A 14 8.47 10.21 -4.61
C ALA A 14 8.99 10.62 -5.98
N GLU A 15 10.25 10.30 -6.28
CA GLU A 15 10.85 10.56 -7.59
C GLU A 15 10.13 9.83 -8.71
N VAL A 16 9.82 8.54 -8.50
CA VAL A 16 9.09 7.74 -9.50
C VAL A 16 7.68 8.29 -9.71
N ALA A 17 7.01 8.70 -8.65
CA ALA A 17 5.66 9.24 -8.73
C ALA A 17 5.61 10.52 -9.57
N GLU A 18 6.64 11.36 -9.52
CA GLU A 18 6.73 12.56 -10.33
C GLU A 18 6.91 12.26 -11.82
N LYS A 19 7.59 11.15 -12.14
CA LYS A 19 7.98 10.81 -13.51
C LYS A 19 7.07 9.83 -14.21
N SER A 20 6.21 9.14 -13.48
CA SER A 20 5.38 8.09 -14.02
C SER A 20 3.90 8.34 -13.76
N GLU A 21 3.09 8.27 -14.81
CA GLU A 21 1.64 8.37 -14.70
C GLU A 21 1.01 7.11 -14.10
N ARG A 22 1.78 6.02 -14.00
CA ARG A 22 1.30 4.73 -13.50
C ARG A 22 1.53 4.54 -12.02
N PHE A 23 2.41 5.34 -11.43
CA PHE A 23 2.76 5.22 -10.02
C PHE A 23 2.11 6.35 -9.22
N HIS A 24 1.39 5.99 -8.18
CA HIS A 24 0.63 6.94 -7.36
C HIS A 24 1.05 6.82 -5.91
N TYR A 25 1.31 7.96 -5.30
CA TYR A 25 1.55 8.04 -3.86
C TYR A 25 0.32 8.67 -3.22
N CYS A 26 -0.32 7.96 -2.32
CA CYS A 26 -1.62 8.35 -1.77
C CYS A 26 -1.52 8.58 -0.27
N GLY A 27 -2.09 9.68 0.17
CA GLY A 27 -2.20 9.99 1.60
C GLY A 27 -3.66 10.17 1.98
N ALA A 28 -4.03 9.65 3.14
CA ALA A 28 -5.34 9.87 3.72
C ALA A 28 -5.23 10.85 4.89
N TYR A 29 -6.09 11.84 4.90
CA TYR A 29 -6.12 12.85 5.96
C TYR A 29 -7.43 12.74 6.73
N LEU A 30 -7.33 12.91 8.04
CA LEU A 30 -8.50 12.94 8.91
C LEU A 30 -8.33 14.15 9.83
N ASP A 31 -9.28 15.07 9.76
CA ASP A 31 -9.25 16.32 10.52
C ASP A 31 -7.95 17.12 10.34
N GLY A 32 -7.47 17.16 9.08
CA GLY A 32 -6.26 17.91 8.73
C GLY A 32 -4.96 17.23 9.07
N GLU A 33 -5.00 16.03 9.64
CA GLU A 33 -3.83 15.26 10.04
C GLU A 33 -3.66 14.05 9.12
N ILE A 34 -2.43 13.72 8.76
CA ILE A 34 -2.20 12.53 7.94
C ILE A 34 -2.48 11.27 8.77
N ALA A 35 -3.40 10.45 8.28
CA ALA A 35 -3.81 9.23 8.96
C ALA A 35 -3.14 7.99 8.39
N GLY A 36 -2.85 8.00 7.10
CA GLY A 36 -2.24 6.86 6.46
C GLY A 36 -1.70 7.18 5.09
N VAL A 37 -0.87 6.29 4.58
CA VAL A 37 -0.28 6.41 3.23
C VAL A 37 -0.26 5.04 2.57
N CYS A 38 -0.20 5.04 1.25
CA CYS A 38 0.11 3.84 0.48
C CYS A 38 0.65 4.24 -0.89
N TYR A 39 1.19 3.25 -1.58
CA TYR A 39 1.62 3.38 -2.96
C TYR A 39 0.75 2.50 -3.84
N ALA A 40 0.51 2.94 -5.06
CA ALA A 40 -0.27 2.17 -6.01
C ALA A 40 0.37 2.28 -7.38
N PHE A 41 0.39 1.16 -8.09
CA PHE A 41 0.93 1.10 -9.44
C PHE A 41 -0.14 0.51 -10.36
N SER A 42 -0.51 1.25 -11.39
CA SER A 42 -1.54 0.84 -12.33
C SER A 42 -0.93 0.42 -13.67
N THR A 43 -1.37 -0.71 -14.18
CA THR A 43 -0.96 -1.20 -15.50
C THR A 43 -2.02 -2.12 -16.07
N ASN A 44 -2.40 -1.88 -17.33
CA ASN A 44 -3.35 -2.74 -18.06
C ASN A 44 -4.65 -3.06 -17.30
N GLY A 45 -5.22 -2.06 -16.62
CA GLY A 45 -6.47 -2.24 -15.88
C GLY A 45 -6.32 -2.89 -14.52
N VAL A 46 -5.09 -3.18 -14.10
CA VAL A 46 -4.81 -3.78 -12.80
C VAL A 46 -4.10 -2.77 -11.91
N LEU A 47 -4.55 -2.65 -10.68
CA LEU A 47 -3.95 -1.77 -9.69
C LEU A 47 -3.27 -2.61 -8.60
N CYS A 48 -1.97 -2.43 -8.44
CA CYS A 48 -1.23 -3.04 -7.35
C CYS A 48 -1.06 -2.02 -6.22
N ILE A 49 -1.53 -2.35 -5.03
CA ILE A 49 -1.40 -1.49 -3.85
C ILE A 49 -0.31 -2.05 -2.96
N ASP A 50 0.59 -1.19 -2.51
CA ASP A 50 1.72 -1.60 -1.69
C ASP A 50 2.00 -0.58 -0.59
N ASP A 51 2.68 -1.03 0.46
CA ASP A 51 3.09 -0.22 1.59
C ASP A 51 1.93 0.56 2.22
N VAL A 52 0.86 -0.13 2.53
CA VAL A 52 -0.27 0.47 3.25
C VAL A 52 0.12 0.63 4.72
N VAL A 53 0.23 1.86 5.17
CA VAL A 53 0.57 2.17 6.56
C VAL A 53 -0.46 3.13 7.13
N ILE A 54 -1.09 2.73 8.22
CA ILE A 54 -2.04 3.56 8.94
C ILE A 54 -1.44 3.88 10.30
N ARG A 55 -1.41 5.16 10.66
CA ARG A 55 -0.90 5.57 11.97
C ARG A 55 -1.77 4.94 13.06
N GLU A 56 -1.14 4.50 14.13
CA GLU A 56 -1.79 3.73 15.19
C GLU A 56 -3.06 4.39 15.73
N LYS A 57 -3.03 5.71 15.97
CA LYS A 57 -4.19 6.42 16.51
C LYS A 57 -5.38 6.50 15.54
N PHE A 58 -5.15 6.20 14.27
CA PHE A 58 -6.20 6.23 13.24
C PHE A 58 -6.64 4.83 12.80
N ARG A 59 -6.13 3.80 13.43
CA ARG A 59 -6.54 2.42 13.14
C ARG A 59 -7.94 2.17 13.66
N CYS A 60 -8.61 1.21 13.05
CA CYS A 60 -10.01 0.83 13.38
C CYS A 60 -11.01 1.96 13.12
N LYS A 61 -10.68 2.88 12.21
CA LYS A 61 -11.57 3.98 11.80
C LYS A 61 -11.87 3.94 10.31
N TYR A 62 -11.75 2.76 9.72
CA TYR A 62 -12.01 2.52 8.28
C TYR A 62 -11.11 3.34 7.34
N THR A 63 -9.98 3.84 7.81
CA THR A 63 -9.05 4.64 6.99
C THR A 63 -8.53 3.83 5.80
N ALA A 64 -8.04 2.62 6.05
CA ALA A 64 -7.53 1.76 4.98
C ALA A 64 -8.61 1.38 3.99
N THR A 65 -9.80 1.03 4.49
CA THR A 65 -10.94 0.67 3.66
C THR A 65 -11.33 1.81 2.72
N THR A 66 -11.38 3.02 3.24
CA THR A 66 -11.71 4.21 2.47
C THR A 66 -10.64 4.52 1.42
N MET A 67 -9.36 4.43 1.80
CA MET A 67 -8.27 4.63 0.85
C MET A 67 -8.34 3.65 -0.31
N MET A 68 -8.57 2.39 -0.03
CA MET A 68 -8.63 1.35 -1.06
C MET A 68 -9.84 1.52 -1.96
N ALA A 69 -10.99 1.91 -1.41
CA ALA A 69 -12.17 2.19 -2.20
C ALA A 69 -11.94 3.35 -3.18
N GLU A 70 -11.33 4.42 -2.71
CA GLU A 70 -11.01 5.58 -3.54
C GLU A 70 -10.02 5.23 -4.66
N LEU A 71 -8.98 4.48 -4.33
CA LEU A 71 -7.99 4.07 -5.32
C LEU A 71 -8.59 3.17 -6.38
N THR A 72 -9.42 2.22 -5.96
CA THR A 72 -10.09 1.31 -6.88
C THR A 72 -10.99 2.07 -7.83
N GLU A 73 -11.74 3.03 -7.32
CA GLU A 73 -12.63 3.84 -8.13
C GLU A 73 -11.88 4.69 -9.17
N ARG A 74 -10.73 5.26 -8.78
CA ARG A 74 -9.97 6.15 -9.64
C ARG A 74 -9.11 5.44 -10.68
N PHE A 75 -8.48 4.33 -10.33
CA PHE A 75 -7.38 3.80 -11.13
C PHE A 75 -7.50 2.33 -11.50
N GLY A 76 -8.40 1.57 -10.90
CA GLY A 76 -8.36 0.14 -11.08
C GLY A 76 -9.70 -0.54 -11.26
N GLU A 77 -9.73 -1.51 -12.15
CA GLU A 77 -10.85 -2.42 -12.28
C GLU A 77 -10.59 -3.68 -11.46
N THR A 78 -9.33 -4.12 -11.44
CA THR A 78 -8.88 -5.27 -10.66
C THR A 78 -7.77 -4.80 -9.74
N VAL A 79 -7.88 -5.10 -8.46
CA VAL A 79 -6.91 -4.68 -7.45
C VAL A 79 -6.26 -5.89 -6.84
N TYR A 80 -4.93 -5.87 -6.72
CA TYR A 80 -4.24 -6.88 -5.94
C TYR A 80 -3.23 -6.23 -4.98
N LEU A 81 -2.88 -6.97 -3.95
CA LEU A 81 -1.90 -6.56 -2.98
C LEU A 81 -1.18 -7.76 -2.40
N HIS A 82 -0.06 -7.50 -1.74
CA HIS A 82 0.66 -8.52 -0.98
C HIS A 82 0.42 -8.29 0.51
N ALA A 83 0.25 -9.37 1.25
CA ALA A 83 0.16 -9.33 2.69
C ALA A 83 1.02 -10.44 3.27
N ASP A 84 1.65 -10.16 4.40
CA ASP A 84 2.45 -11.16 5.10
C ASP A 84 1.51 -12.25 5.64
N ALA A 85 1.83 -13.51 5.33
CA ALA A 85 0.99 -14.64 5.73
C ALA A 85 0.90 -14.81 7.25
N SER A 86 1.92 -14.32 7.97
CA SER A 86 1.97 -14.42 9.44
C SER A 86 1.43 -13.19 10.15
N ASP A 87 0.97 -12.17 9.42
CA ASP A 87 0.55 -10.91 10.01
C ASP A 87 -0.97 -10.71 9.96
N THR A 88 -1.47 -9.87 10.86
CA THR A 88 -2.91 -9.58 10.98
C THR A 88 -3.54 -8.83 9.81
N PRO A 89 -2.82 -7.97 9.04
CA PRO A 89 -3.42 -7.28 7.90
C PRO A 89 -4.10 -8.19 6.88
N LYS A 90 -3.64 -9.43 6.72
CA LYS A 90 -4.28 -10.38 5.80
C LYS A 90 -5.76 -10.60 6.13
N ASP A 91 -6.10 -10.62 7.42
CA ASP A 91 -7.49 -10.83 7.86
C ASP A 91 -8.35 -9.60 7.58
N MET A 92 -7.77 -8.41 7.71
CA MET A 92 -8.42 -7.17 7.34
C MET A 92 -8.76 -7.14 5.86
N TYR A 93 -7.83 -7.56 5.01
CA TYR A 93 -8.06 -7.60 3.57
C TYR A 93 -9.12 -8.61 3.18
N LYS A 94 -9.17 -9.76 3.85
CA LYS A 94 -10.25 -10.73 3.64
C LYS A 94 -11.61 -10.13 3.98
N ARG A 95 -11.71 -9.37 5.06
CA ARG A 95 -12.95 -8.70 5.45
C ARG A 95 -13.38 -7.63 4.43
N MET A 96 -12.42 -7.06 3.70
CA MET A 96 -12.71 -6.11 2.62
C MET A 96 -13.15 -6.80 1.32
N GLY A 97 -13.11 -8.12 1.27
CA GLY A 97 -13.50 -8.88 0.09
C GLY A 97 -12.36 -9.41 -0.76
N PHE A 98 -11.11 -9.21 -0.34
CA PHE A 98 -9.97 -9.76 -1.07
C PHE A 98 -9.89 -11.27 -0.88
N LYS A 99 -9.51 -11.95 -1.95
CA LYS A 99 -9.32 -13.40 -1.95
C LYS A 99 -7.86 -13.72 -2.18
N ILE A 100 -7.37 -14.76 -1.50
CA ILE A 100 -6.02 -15.25 -1.73
C ILE A 100 -6.00 -15.96 -3.08
N VAL A 101 -5.15 -15.49 -4.00
CA VAL A 101 -5.01 -16.10 -5.31
C VAL A 101 -3.69 -16.85 -5.48
N ASP A 102 -2.69 -16.48 -4.66
CA ASP A 102 -1.38 -17.14 -4.72
C ASP A 102 -0.59 -16.87 -3.46
N ILE A 103 0.45 -17.65 -3.24
CA ILE A 103 1.40 -17.48 -2.16
C ILE A 103 2.78 -17.34 -2.78
N VAL A 104 3.48 -16.27 -2.42
CA VAL A 104 4.79 -15.95 -2.97
C VAL A 104 5.82 -16.02 -1.83
N TYR A 105 6.97 -16.57 -2.12
CA TYR A 105 8.07 -16.65 -1.17
C TYR A 105 9.11 -15.60 -1.53
N GLU A 106 9.52 -14.81 -0.56
CA GLU A 106 10.56 -13.82 -0.74
C GLU A 106 11.83 -14.29 -0.06
N TYR A 107 12.95 -14.09 -0.73
CA TYR A 107 14.27 -14.42 -0.21
C TYR A 107 15.11 -13.16 -0.21
N PHE A 108 15.83 -12.94 0.87
CA PHE A 108 16.79 -11.84 0.89
C PHE A 108 18.10 -12.30 1.48
N ARG A 109 19.14 -11.61 1.09
CA ARG A 109 20.50 -11.90 1.56
C ARG A 109 21.16 -10.60 1.98
N ARG A 110 21.72 -10.58 3.16
CA ARG A 110 22.49 -9.44 3.63
C ARG A 110 23.85 -9.47 2.97
N ILE A 111 24.24 -8.39 2.34
CA ILE A 111 25.54 -8.21 1.71
C ILE A 111 26.36 -7.33 2.62
N LYS A 112 27.52 -7.81 2.99
CA LYS A 112 28.46 -7.05 3.83
C LYS A 112 29.21 -6.00 3.04
#